data_642a3e8f679132b9f24e04815e0d8157
#
_entry.id   642a3e8f679132b9f24e04815e0d8157
#
_cell.length_a   1.000
_cell.length_b   1.000
_cell.length_c   1.000
_cell.angle_alpha   90.00
_cell.angle_beta   90.00
_cell.angle_gamma   90.00
#
_symmetry.space_group_name_H-M   'P 1'
#
loop_
_entity.id
_entity.type
_entity.pdbx_description
1 polymer ?
#
loop_
_entity_poly.entity_id
_entity_poly.type
_entity_poly.pdbx_seq_one_letter_code
_entity_poly.pdbx_strand_id
1 'polypeptide(L)'
;MPSKKFNGDPTTRELILKCARTEIDQYGIIGLRLSSVAEKAQVSVPLIYKYFEDRDGLLAVVLGDWYEEFVFRYRAMIDGWIDSASRITLEEFAQLSPKPQAGAMQKDREFRLQVLATALENPQLHRRIKALTIDAHAWSATAIDRVIPKLPESDRHFDRRFFSLLLFNTMYVFYDLLDTERIDDEQYISFLVHLVRASSHENFNARNN
;
A
#
# COMPACT_ATOMS: atom_id res chain seq x y z
N MET A 1 24.00 14.59 -31.07
CA MET A 1 24.02 15.71 -30.12
C MET A 1 23.36 15.21 -28.82
N PRO A 2 24.01 15.33 -27.66
CA PRO A 2 23.35 14.93 -26.41
C PRO A 2 22.20 15.91 -26.12
N SER A 3 20.99 15.39 -25.94
CA SER A 3 19.81 16.17 -25.51
C SER A 3 20.13 16.79 -24.15
N LYS A 4 20.13 18.12 -24.06
CA LYS A 4 20.19 18.83 -22.78
C LYS A 4 19.06 18.32 -21.92
N LYS A 5 19.37 17.65 -20.80
CA LYS A 5 18.38 17.34 -19.76
C LYS A 5 17.71 18.66 -19.34
N PHE A 6 16.39 18.72 -19.49
CA PHE A 6 15.58 19.84 -19.03
C PHE A 6 15.64 19.87 -17.49
N ASN A 7 16.37 20.84 -16.93
CA ASN A 7 16.35 21.16 -15.51
C ASN A 7 15.26 22.20 -15.27
N GLY A 8 14.00 21.77 -15.25
CA GLY A 8 12.89 22.65 -14.93
C GLY A 8 12.92 23.12 -13.47
N ASP A 9 12.20 24.23 -13.20
CA ASP A 9 12.03 24.74 -11.83
C ASP A 9 11.28 23.70 -10.96
N PRO A 10 11.87 23.26 -9.83
CA PRO A 10 11.22 22.31 -8.90
C PRO A 10 9.84 22.78 -8.43
N THR A 11 9.67 24.07 -8.19
CA THR A 11 8.40 24.67 -7.74
C THR A 11 7.29 24.50 -8.78
N THR A 12 7.62 24.67 -10.06
CA THR A 12 6.66 24.44 -11.15
C THR A 12 6.27 22.96 -11.26
N ARG A 13 7.22 22.05 -11.10
CA ARG A 13 6.96 20.62 -11.11
C ARG A 13 6.01 20.22 -9.98
N GLU A 14 6.24 20.70 -8.78
CA GLU A 14 5.40 20.44 -7.61
C GLU A 14 3.99 21.00 -7.77
N LEU A 15 3.88 22.19 -8.34
CA LEU A 15 2.57 22.80 -8.63
C LEU A 15 1.75 21.97 -9.62
N ILE A 16 2.38 21.46 -10.70
CA ILE A 16 1.73 20.56 -11.65
C ILE A 16 1.26 19.28 -10.94
N LEU A 17 2.10 18.66 -10.10
CA LEU A 17 1.71 17.46 -9.35
C LEU A 17 0.54 17.70 -8.40
N LYS A 18 0.55 18.84 -7.69
CA LYS A 18 -0.56 19.24 -6.81
C LYS A 18 -1.86 19.44 -7.59
N CYS A 19 -1.80 20.10 -8.73
CA CYS A 19 -2.98 20.29 -9.59
C CYS A 19 -3.49 18.96 -10.17
N ALA A 20 -2.57 18.05 -10.55
CA ALA A 20 -2.93 16.73 -11.03
C ALA A 20 -3.58 15.87 -9.93
N ARG A 21 -3.11 15.91 -8.69
CA ARG A 21 -3.78 15.28 -7.54
C ARG A 21 -5.20 15.80 -7.37
N THR A 22 -5.38 17.12 -7.37
CA THR A 22 -6.71 17.73 -7.27
C THR A 22 -7.65 17.30 -8.40
N GLU A 23 -7.13 17.17 -9.61
CA GLU A 23 -7.92 16.72 -10.77
C GLU A 23 -8.34 15.26 -10.60
N ILE A 24 -7.42 14.39 -10.13
CA ILE A 24 -7.70 12.98 -9.84
C ILE A 24 -8.72 12.83 -8.70
N ASP A 25 -8.59 13.62 -7.63
CA ASP A 25 -9.52 13.59 -6.49
C ASP A 25 -10.94 13.97 -6.92
N GLN A 26 -11.07 14.86 -7.90
CA GLN A 26 -12.35 15.36 -8.39
C GLN A 26 -12.99 14.49 -9.48
N TYR A 27 -12.19 13.93 -10.39
CA TYR A 27 -12.68 13.29 -11.60
C TYR A 27 -12.18 11.83 -11.76
N GLY A 28 -11.42 11.33 -10.80
CA GLY A 28 -10.78 10.01 -10.86
C GLY A 28 -9.57 9.93 -11.80
N ILE A 29 -8.87 8.82 -11.76
CA ILE A 29 -7.65 8.59 -12.56
C ILE A 29 -7.96 8.67 -14.07
N ILE A 30 -9.07 8.05 -14.49
CA ILE A 30 -9.50 8.05 -15.90
C ILE A 30 -9.85 9.46 -16.37
N GLY A 31 -10.47 10.26 -15.49
CA GLY A 31 -10.91 11.64 -15.78
C GLY A 31 -9.81 12.69 -15.84
N LEU A 32 -8.56 12.34 -15.51
CA LEU A 32 -7.43 13.27 -15.58
C LEU A 32 -7.22 13.83 -16.98
N ARG A 33 -7.31 15.16 -17.10
CA ARG A 33 -7.09 15.91 -18.35
C ARG A 33 -5.89 16.85 -18.18
N LEU A 34 -4.87 16.70 -19.05
CA LEU A 34 -3.68 17.54 -19.00
C LEU A 34 -3.98 19.02 -19.24
N SER A 35 -4.99 19.33 -20.06
CA SER A 35 -5.45 20.72 -20.28
C SER A 35 -5.98 21.36 -19.00
N SER A 36 -6.77 20.62 -18.22
CA SER A 36 -7.30 21.09 -16.93
C SER A 36 -6.18 21.27 -15.89
N VAL A 37 -5.23 20.35 -15.84
CA VAL A 37 -4.04 20.45 -14.98
C VAL A 37 -3.19 21.66 -15.37
N ALA A 38 -2.96 21.90 -16.67
CA ALA A 38 -2.22 23.05 -17.18
C ALA A 38 -2.87 24.37 -16.80
N GLU A 39 -4.20 24.48 -16.98
CA GLU A 39 -4.99 25.66 -16.61
C GLU A 39 -4.88 25.94 -15.10
N LYS A 40 -5.11 24.94 -14.24
CA LYS A 40 -5.01 25.06 -12.78
C LYS A 40 -3.59 25.43 -12.31
N ALA A 41 -2.57 24.89 -12.96
CA ALA A 41 -1.17 25.16 -12.65
C ALA A 41 -0.63 26.43 -13.32
N GLN A 42 -1.44 27.12 -14.15
CA GLN A 42 -1.06 28.30 -14.93
C GLN A 42 0.18 28.06 -15.81
N VAL A 43 0.25 26.88 -16.42
CA VAL A 43 1.34 26.48 -17.32
C VAL A 43 0.77 26.04 -18.68
N SER A 44 1.63 25.87 -19.67
CA SER A 44 1.21 25.28 -20.94
C SER A 44 1.28 23.74 -20.92
N VAL A 45 0.40 23.07 -21.66
CA VAL A 45 0.45 21.59 -21.80
C VAL A 45 1.81 21.10 -22.33
N PRO A 46 2.46 21.77 -23.33
CA PRO A 46 3.83 21.41 -23.72
C PRO A 46 4.86 21.45 -22.58
N LEU A 47 4.65 22.31 -21.58
CA LEU A 47 5.54 22.35 -20.41
C LEU A 47 5.34 21.11 -19.53
N ILE A 48 4.10 20.64 -19.36
CA ILE A 48 3.83 19.38 -18.65
C ILE A 48 4.55 18.22 -19.34
N TYR A 49 4.49 18.12 -20.67
CA TYR A 49 5.21 17.09 -21.42
C TYR A 49 6.73 17.16 -21.21
N LYS A 50 7.30 18.35 -21.04
CA LYS A 50 8.74 18.48 -20.74
C LYS A 50 9.13 17.92 -19.37
N TYR A 51 8.22 17.99 -18.37
CA TYR A 51 8.49 17.47 -17.03
C TYR A 51 8.20 15.97 -16.90
N PHE A 52 7.19 15.48 -17.60
CA PHE A 52 6.62 14.15 -17.36
C PHE A 52 6.56 13.28 -18.62
N GLU A 53 7.07 13.74 -19.75
CA GLU A 53 7.07 13.08 -21.06
C GLU A 53 5.68 12.97 -21.68
N ASP A 54 4.74 12.35 -20.97
CA ASP A 54 3.35 12.17 -21.39
C ASP A 54 2.38 12.14 -20.20
N ARG A 55 1.12 11.80 -20.46
CA ARG A 55 0.10 11.63 -19.43
C ARG A 55 0.46 10.48 -18.47
N ASP A 56 0.99 9.41 -18.99
CA ASP A 56 1.32 8.22 -18.22
C ASP A 56 2.53 8.45 -17.31
N GLY A 57 3.49 9.25 -17.76
CA GLY A 57 4.59 9.72 -16.92
C GLY A 57 4.11 10.61 -15.76
N LEU A 58 3.16 11.52 -16.00
CA LEU A 58 2.53 12.30 -14.94
C LEU A 58 1.78 11.40 -13.94
N LEU A 59 0.98 10.45 -14.44
CA LEU A 59 0.27 9.48 -13.60
C LEU A 59 1.24 8.63 -12.79
N ALA A 60 2.32 8.14 -13.39
CA ALA A 60 3.32 7.33 -12.68
C ALA A 60 3.92 8.05 -11.48
N VAL A 61 4.14 9.37 -11.60
CA VAL A 61 4.65 10.18 -10.47
C VAL A 61 3.56 10.40 -9.43
N VAL A 62 2.39 10.93 -9.83
CA VAL A 62 1.33 11.29 -8.86
C VAL A 62 0.80 10.09 -8.10
N LEU A 63 0.52 8.99 -8.80
CA LEU A 63 -0.01 7.77 -8.18
C LEU A 63 1.07 7.02 -7.40
N GLY A 64 2.31 7.07 -7.89
CA GLY A 64 3.46 6.51 -7.17
C GLY A 64 3.72 7.23 -5.86
N ASP A 65 3.68 8.56 -5.84
CA ASP A 65 3.83 9.38 -4.63
C ASP A 65 2.71 9.05 -3.62
N TRP A 66 1.45 8.98 -4.09
CA TRP A 66 0.33 8.60 -3.25
C TRP A 66 0.51 7.20 -2.63
N TYR A 67 0.92 6.21 -3.45
CA TYR A 67 1.12 4.84 -2.97
C TYR A 67 2.26 4.74 -1.95
N GLU A 68 3.32 5.49 -2.16
CA GLU A 68 4.44 5.59 -1.23
C GLU A 68 4.02 6.22 0.10
N GLU A 69 3.28 7.33 0.08
CA GLU A 69 2.70 7.97 1.26
C GLU A 69 1.78 7.01 2.03
N PHE A 70 0.95 6.23 1.30
CA PHE A 70 0.08 5.21 1.90
C PHE A 70 0.91 4.13 2.63
N VAL A 71 1.93 3.57 1.98
CA VAL A 71 2.82 2.55 2.56
C VAL A 71 3.55 3.11 3.78
N PHE A 72 4.06 4.34 3.70
CA PHE A 72 4.76 5.00 4.81
C PHE A 72 3.86 5.20 6.03
N ARG A 73 2.64 5.71 5.83
CA ARG A 73 1.68 5.91 6.92
C ARG A 73 1.33 4.59 7.61
N TYR A 74 1.12 3.53 6.82
CA TYR A 74 0.81 2.21 7.35
C TYR A 74 1.96 1.65 8.19
N ARG A 75 3.19 1.75 7.68
CA ARG A 75 4.40 1.34 8.43
C ARG A 75 4.57 2.11 9.72
N ALA A 76 4.48 3.44 9.66
CA ALA A 76 4.64 4.29 10.83
C ALA A 76 3.60 3.99 11.93
N MET A 77 2.36 3.69 11.53
CA MET A 77 1.31 3.26 12.45
C MET A 77 1.68 1.96 13.17
N ILE A 78 2.12 0.95 12.43
CA ILE A 78 2.50 -0.35 12.99
C ILE A 78 3.76 -0.23 13.85
N ASP A 79 4.78 0.48 13.38
CA ASP A 79 6.01 0.70 14.12
C ASP A 79 5.74 1.40 15.46
N GLY A 80 4.95 2.47 15.44
CA GLY A 80 4.55 3.19 16.66
C GLY A 80 3.79 2.31 17.64
N TRP A 81 2.90 1.44 17.12
CA TRP A 81 2.19 0.48 17.96
C TRP A 81 3.13 -0.56 18.58
N ILE A 82 4.03 -1.15 17.78
CA ILE A 82 5.03 -2.12 18.28
C ILE A 82 5.90 -1.47 19.36
N ASP A 83 6.36 -0.24 19.15
CA ASP A 83 7.27 0.43 20.07
C ASP A 83 6.59 0.82 21.39
N SER A 84 5.31 1.17 21.34
CA SER A 84 4.53 1.53 22.54
C SER A 84 4.18 0.34 23.43
N ALA A 85 4.14 -0.88 22.89
CA ALA A 85 3.72 -2.08 23.59
C ALA A 85 4.89 -2.75 24.31
N SER A 86 4.75 -3.03 25.63
CA SER A 86 5.70 -3.86 26.40
C SER A 86 5.43 -5.38 26.22
N ARG A 87 4.16 -5.75 26.03
CA ARG A 87 3.69 -7.10 25.72
C ARG A 87 2.65 -7.00 24.62
N ILE A 88 2.55 -8.03 23.81
CA ILE A 88 1.62 -8.13 22.67
C ILE A 88 1.00 -9.52 22.72
N THR A 89 -0.32 -9.62 22.53
CA THR A 89 -1.01 -10.89 22.25
C THR A 89 -1.06 -11.13 20.75
N LEU A 90 -1.27 -12.39 20.36
CA LEU A 90 -1.42 -12.74 18.94
C LEU A 90 -2.72 -12.12 18.37
N GLU A 91 -3.76 -12.02 19.20
CA GLU A 91 -5.03 -11.38 18.87
C GLU A 91 -4.86 -9.88 18.59
N GLU A 92 -4.13 -9.16 19.45
CA GLU A 92 -3.82 -7.73 19.25
C GLU A 92 -3.01 -7.53 17.96
N PHE A 93 -2.04 -8.41 17.72
CA PHE A 93 -1.24 -8.34 16.49
C PHE A 93 -2.08 -8.65 15.24
N ALA A 94 -2.98 -9.63 15.30
CA ALA A 94 -3.90 -9.95 14.21
C ALA A 94 -4.87 -8.78 13.90
N GLN A 95 -5.19 -7.93 14.88
CA GLN A 95 -5.98 -6.70 14.66
C GLN A 95 -5.32 -5.70 13.70
N LEU A 96 -4.00 -5.77 13.51
CA LEU A 96 -3.29 -4.95 12.53
C LEU A 96 -3.49 -5.42 11.08
N SER A 97 -4.03 -6.64 10.88
CA SER A 97 -4.34 -7.11 9.54
C SER A 97 -5.34 -6.19 8.85
N PRO A 98 -5.18 -5.94 7.55
CA PRO A 98 -6.14 -5.15 6.80
C PRO A 98 -7.55 -5.74 6.94
N LYS A 99 -8.51 -4.89 7.27
CA LYS A 99 -9.93 -5.25 7.41
C LYS A 99 -10.79 -4.31 6.58
N PRO A 100 -11.96 -4.74 6.11
CA PRO A 100 -12.96 -3.83 5.57
C PRO A 100 -13.31 -2.76 6.61
N GLN A 101 -13.25 -1.51 6.23
CA GLN A 101 -13.56 -0.39 7.10
C GLN A 101 -14.36 0.66 6.34
N ALA A 102 -15.35 1.25 6.98
CA ALA A 102 -16.16 2.32 6.41
C ALA A 102 -15.42 3.67 6.42
N GLY A 103 -15.91 4.63 5.64
CA GLY A 103 -15.44 6.01 5.66
C GLY A 103 -14.17 6.27 4.86
N ALA A 104 -13.25 7.09 5.40
CA ALA A 104 -12.05 7.52 4.70
C ALA A 104 -11.14 6.37 4.28
N MET A 105 -11.02 5.35 5.10
CA MET A 105 -10.19 4.17 4.78
C MET A 105 -10.80 3.29 3.67
N GLN A 106 -12.12 3.32 3.49
CA GLN A 106 -12.76 2.68 2.34
C GLN A 106 -12.34 3.36 1.04
N LYS A 107 -12.37 4.70 1.00
CA LYS A 107 -11.92 5.47 -0.17
C LYS A 107 -10.45 5.22 -0.49
N ASP A 108 -9.59 5.13 0.50
CA ASP A 108 -8.18 4.78 0.30
C ASP A 108 -8.02 3.38 -0.33
N ARG A 109 -8.86 2.40 0.06
CA ARG A 109 -8.84 1.05 -0.54
C ARG A 109 -9.32 1.06 -1.99
N GLU A 110 -10.44 1.72 -2.27
CA GLU A 110 -10.97 1.87 -3.63
C GLU A 110 -9.94 2.55 -4.54
N PHE A 111 -9.33 3.61 -4.06
CA PHE A 111 -8.29 4.31 -4.80
C PHE A 111 -7.04 3.44 -5.01
N ARG A 112 -6.63 2.68 -4.00
CA ARG A 112 -5.53 1.72 -4.12
C ARG A 112 -5.76 0.68 -5.22
N LEU A 113 -6.99 0.17 -5.35
CA LEU A 113 -7.34 -0.74 -6.45
C LEU A 113 -7.17 -0.08 -7.81
N GLN A 114 -7.65 1.16 -7.96
CA GLN A 114 -7.50 1.92 -9.19
C GLN A 114 -6.02 2.16 -9.54
N VAL A 115 -5.19 2.47 -8.54
CA VAL A 115 -3.74 2.64 -8.71
C VAL A 115 -3.09 1.34 -9.16
N LEU A 116 -3.43 0.20 -8.54
CA LEU A 116 -2.89 -1.11 -8.91
C LEU A 116 -3.35 -1.52 -10.33
N ALA A 117 -4.62 -1.30 -10.67
CA ALA A 117 -5.13 -1.54 -12.01
C ALA A 117 -4.40 -0.67 -13.06
N THR A 118 -4.20 0.62 -12.75
CA THR A 118 -3.44 1.54 -13.63
C THR A 118 -1.99 1.07 -13.82
N ALA A 119 -1.38 0.49 -12.80
CA ALA A 119 0.00 -0.02 -12.88
C ALA A 119 0.15 -1.22 -13.83
N LEU A 120 -0.93 -1.95 -14.14
CA LEU A 120 -0.89 -3.04 -15.13
C LEU A 120 -0.62 -2.50 -16.54
N GLU A 121 -1.14 -1.31 -16.86
CA GLU A 121 -1.03 -0.65 -18.16
C GLU A 121 0.09 0.40 -18.21
N ASN A 122 0.63 0.83 -17.06
CA ASN A 122 1.66 1.86 -16.95
C ASN A 122 2.98 1.27 -16.42
N PRO A 123 3.98 0.96 -17.30
CA PRO A 123 5.22 0.31 -16.87
C PRO A 123 6.07 1.13 -15.89
N GLN A 124 5.99 2.46 -15.91
CA GLN A 124 6.74 3.31 -14.97
C GLN A 124 6.15 3.20 -13.56
N LEU A 125 4.82 3.29 -13.45
CA LEU A 125 4.09 3.09 -12.20
C LEU A 125 4.29 1.67 -11.66
N HIS A 126 4.20 0.66 -12.53
CA HIS A 126 4.43 -0.74 -12.17
C HIS A 126 5.79 -0.95 -11.51
N ARG A 127 6.86 -0.45 -12.12
CA ARG A 127 8.22 -0.57 -11.54
C ARG A 127 8.32 0.09 -10.17
N ARG A 128 7.72 1.27 -10.01
CA ARG A 128 7.74 1.99 -8.73
C ARG A 128 6.99 1.24 -7.63
N ILE A 129 5.76 0.79 -7.91
CA ILE A 129 4.95 0.01 -6.96
C ILE A 129 5.65 -1.30 -6.59
N LYS A 130 6.24 -1.99 -7.59
CA LYS A 130 7.02 -3.22 -7.33
C LYS A 130 8.16 -2.98 -6.35
N ALA A 131 8.95 -1.91 -6.53
CA ALA A 131 10.03 -1.57 -5.61
C ALA A 131 9.52 -1.30 -4.20
N LEU A 132 8.46 -0.47 -4.06
CA LEU A 132 7.82 -0.19 -2.77
C LEU A 132 7.28 -1.44 -2.09
N THR A 133 6.75 -2.39 -2.87
CA THR A 133 6.23 -3.66 -2.34
C THR A 133 7.37 -4.55 -1.83
N ILE A 134 8.49 -4.63 -2.54
CA ILE A 134 9.69 -5.38 -2.09
C ILE A 134 10.19 -4.80 -0.77
N ASP A 135 10.31 -3.48 -0.66
CA ASP A 135 10.72 -2.80 0.57
C ASP A 135 9.72 -3.02 1.71
N ALA A 136 8.42 -3.03 1.40
CA ALA A 136 7.38 -3.34 2.38
C ALA A 136 7.49 -4.77 2.93
N HIS A 137 7.80 -5.74 2.08
CA HIS A 137 8.04 -7.13 2.50
C HIS A 137 9.27 -7.24 3.39
N ALA A 138 10.39 -6.61 3.02
CA ALA A 138 11.59 -6.59 3.84
C ALA A 138 11.34 -5.96 5.22
N TRP A 139 10.64 -4.82 5.25
CA TRP A 139 10.24 -4.17 6.50
C TRP A 139 9.34 -5.08 7.35
N SER A 140 8.36 -5.79 6.76
CA SER A 140 7.44 -6.65 7.52
C SER A 140 8.19 -7.77 8.26
N ALA A 141 9.24 -8.33 7.67
CA ALA A 141 10.07 -9.32 8.34
C ALA A 141 10.74 -8.74 9.60
N THR A 142 11.28 -7.53 9.51
CA THR A 142 11.88 -6.84 10.68
C THR A 142 10.85 -6.47 11.74
N ALA A 143 9.64 -6.07 11.33
CA ALA A 143 8.54 -5.79 12.25
C ALA A 143 8.13 -7.05 13.02
N ILE A 144 8.01 -8.20 12.35
CA ILE A 144 7.73 -9.49 12.98
C ILE A 144 8.81 -9.84 14.01
N ASP A 145 10.10 -9.65 13.68
CA ASP A 145 11.22 -9.90 14.61
C ASP A 145 11.16 -9.06 15.90
N ARG A 146 10.58 -7.85 15.81
CA ARG A 146 10.36 -6.98 16.98
C ARG A 146 9.14 -7.39 17.81
N VAL A 147 8.15 -8.05 17.19
CA VAL A 147 6.93 -8.53 17.86
C VAL A 147 7.17 -9.83 18.62
N ILE A 148 7.88 -10.80 18.02
CA ILE A 148 8.09 -12.15 18.60
C ILE A 148 8.52 -12.12 20.07
N PRO A 149 9.53 -11.33 20.50
CA PRO A 149 9.94 -11.32 21.91
C PRO A 149 8.89 -10.77 22.87
N LYS A 150 7.90 -10.05 22.37
CA LYS A 150 6.79 -9.45 23.14
C LYS A 150 5.59 -10.37 23.26
N LEU A 151 5.50 -11.42 22.44
CA LEU A 151 4.45 -12.44 22.51
C LEU A 151 4.63 -13.36 23.73
N PRO A 152 3.53 -13.97 24.24
CA PRO A 152 3.60 -15.11 25.16
C PRO A 152 4.48 -16.23 24.57
N GLU A 153 5.20 -16.98 25.41
CA GLU A 153 6.12 -18.03 24.97
C GLU A 153 5.43 -19.09 24.10
N SER A 154 4.19 -19.44 24.43
CA SER A 154 3.35 -20.36 23.64
C SER A 154 3.10 -19.92 22.21
N ASP A 155 3.12 -18.61 21.96
CA ASP A 155 2.76 -18.01 20.66
C ASP A 155 4.00 -17.53 19.86
N ARG A 156 5.24 -17.85 20.31
CA ARG A 156 6.47 -17.42 19.63
C ARG A 156 6.92 -18.35 18.49
N HIS A 157 6.34 -19.54 18.38
CA HIS A 157 6.74 -20.59 17.45
C HIS A 157 5.76 -20.69 16.28
N PHE A 158 5.94 -19.86 15.25
CA PHE A 158 5.16 -19.92 14.01
C PHE A 158 6.03 -19.66 12.78
N ASP A 159 5.56 -20.05 11.59
CA ASP A 159 6.25 -19.76 10.34
C ASP A 159 6.10 -18.27 9.99
N ARG A 160 7.21 -17.53 10.03
CA ARG A 160 7.28 -16.09 9.74
C ARG A 160 6.81 -15.74 8.32
N ARG A 161 7.06 -16.65 7.35
CA ARG A 161 6.65 -16.45 5.95
C ARG A 161 5.13 -16.49 5.84
N PHE A 162 4.50 -17.40 6.55
CA PHE A 162 3.06 -17.53 6.62
C PHE A 162 2.42 -16.28 7.22
N PHE A 163 3.01 -15.75 8.28
CA PHE A 163 2.54 -14.51 8.89
C PHE A 163 2.68 -13.30 7.96
N SER A 164 3.79 -13.18 7.22
CA SER A 164 3.95 -12.14 6.20
C SER A 164 2.86 -12.23 5.13
N LEU A 165 2.50 -13.43 4.69
CA LEU A 165 1.40 -13.64 3.74
C LEU A 165 0.05 -13.17 4.31
N LEU A 166 -0.21 -13.36 5.59
CA LEU A 166 -1.44 -12.88 6.24
C LEU A 166 -1.52 -11.36 6.29
N LEU A 167 -0.42 -10.68 6.61
CA LEU A 167 -0.35 -9.21 6.61
C LEU A 167 -0.62 -8.62 5.21
N PHE A 168 -0.27 -9.36 4.16
CA PHE A 168 -0.47 -8.95 2.77
C PHE A 168 -1.72 -9.57 2.13
N ASN A 169 -2.52 -10.35 2.88
CA ASN A 169 -3.78 -10.86 2.37
C ASN A 169 -4.80 -9.73 2.23
N THR A 170 -4.86 -9.18 1.03
CA THR A 170 -5.71 -8.04 0.71
C THR A 170 -7.13 -8.45 0.26
N MET A 171 -7.39 -9.73 0.00
CA MET A 171 -8.68 -10.15 -0.56
C MET A 171 -9.86 -9.86 0.37
N TYR A 172 -9.71 -10.13 1.66
CA TYR A 172 -10.76 -9.82 2.63
C TYR A 172 -11.13 -8.33 2.69
N VAL A 173 -10.15 -7.47 2.43
CA VAL A 173 -10.33 -6.00 2.43
C VAL A 173 -11.29 -5.52 1.34
N PHE A 174 -11.51 -6.34 0.31
CA PHE A 174 -12.33 -5.97 -0.85
C PHE A 174 -13.75 -6.56 -0.84
N TYR A 175 -14.10 -7.31 0.20
CA TYR A 175 -15.48 -7.86 0.30
C TYR A 175 -16.56 -6.78 0.36
N ASP A 176 -16.26 -5.62 0.96
CA ASP A 176 -17.16 -4.47 1.02
C ASP A 176 -17.41 -3.81 -0.36
N LEU A 177 -16.50 -4.02 -1.32
CA LEU A 177 -16.67 -3.54 -2.70
C LEU A 177 -17.58 -4.42 -3.55
N LEU A 178 -17.82 -5.65 -3.11
CA LEU A 178 -18.57 -6.65 -3.86
C LEU A 178 -19.99 -6.87 -3.35
N ASP A 179 -20.41 -6.12 -2.31
CA ASP A 179 -21.72 -6.25 -1.66
C ASP A 179 -22.09 -7.70 -1.28
N THR A 180 -21.09 -8.50 -0.92
CA THR A 180 -21.25 -9.90 -0.56
C THR A 180 -21.33 -10.08 0.94
N GLU A 181 -22.01 -11.12 1.39
CA GLU A 181 -21.94 -11.54 2.80
C GLU A 181 -20.49 -11.83 3.18
N ARG A 182 -20.05 -11.29 4.32
CA ARG A 182 -18.74 -11.50 4.87
C ARG A 182 -18.82 -12.08 6.26
N ILE A 183 -17.77 -12.79 6.66
CA ILE A 183 -17.57 -13.13 8.07
C ILE A 183 -17.35 -11.83 8.85
N ASP A 184 -17.78 -11.77 10.10
CA ASP A 184 -17.52 -10.62 10.96
C ASP A 184 -16.03 -10.52 11.33
N ASP A 185 -15.63 -9.34 11.82
CA ASP A 185 -14.22 -9.06 12.13
C ASP A 185 -13.68 -9.95 13.25
N GLU A 186 -14.50 -10.36 14.22
CA GLU A 186 -14.07 -11.28 15.30
C GLU A 186 -13.79 -12.68 14.75
N GLN A 187 -14.68 -13.20 13.90
CA GLN A 187 -14.49 -14.49 13.24
C GLN A 187 -13.23 -14.47 12.36
N TYR A 188 -13.00 -13.37 11.60
CA TYR A 188 -11.82 -13.23 10.79
C TYR A 188 -10.54 -13.22 11.63
N ILE A 189 -10.49 -12.44 12.70
CA ILE A 189 -9.33 -12.38 13.60
C ILE A 189 -9.09 -13.74 14.26
N SER A 190 -10.15 -14.41 14.75
CA SER A 190 -10.05 -15.75 15.32
C SER A 190 -9.48 -16.76 14.32
N PHE A 191 -9.89 -16.70 13.06
CA PHE A 191 -9.36 -17.53 11.98
C PHE A 191 -7.87 -17.26 11.73
N LEU A 192 -7.44 -15.98 11.66
CA LEU A 192 -6.04 -15.61 11.49
C LEU A 192 -5.17 -16.15 12.63
N VAL A 193 -5.60 -15.96 13.89
CA VAL A 193 -4.89 -16.46 15.08
C VAL A 193 -4.77 -17.99 15.04
N HIS A 194 -5.86 -18.68 14.68
CA HIS A 194 -5.85 -20.14 14.54
C HIS A 194 -4.85 -20.59 13.46
N LEU A 195 -4.82 -19.94 12.31
CA LEU A 195 -3.88 -20.25 11.24
C LEU A 195 -2.43 -20.04 11.66
N VAL A 196 -2.12 -18.96 12.38
CA VAL A 196 -0.77 -18.68 12.88
C VAL A 196 -0.34 -19.77 13.87
N ARG A 197 -1.19 -20.14 14.84
CA ARG A 197 -0.91 -21.20 15.81
C ARG A 197 -0.74 -22.57 15.13
N ALA A 198 -1.55 -22.86 14.11
CA ALA A 198 -1.45 -24.11 13.34
C ALA A 198 -0.19 -24.19 12.45
N SER A 199 0.43 -23.06 12.14
CA SER A 199 1.68 -22.98 11.35
C SER A 199 2.95 -23.24 12.17
N SER A 200 2.85 -23.64 13.45
CA SER A 200 3.99 -23.96 14.29
C SER A 200 4.88 -25.04 13.65
N HIS A 201 6.19 -24.93 13.85
CA HIS A 201 7.22 -25.73 13.15
C HIS A 201 7.03 -27.24 13.16
N GLU A 202 6.34 -27.80 14.15
CA GLU A 202 6.11 -29.26 14.25
C GLU A 202 5.18 -29.81 13.16
N ASN A 203 4.21 -29.01 12.72
CA ASN A 203 3.21 -29.45 11.73
C ASN A 203 3.65 -29.23 10.27
N PHE A 204 4.56 -28.30 10.00
CA PHE A 204 4.99 -27.97 8.64
C PHE A 204 6.11 -28.90 8.13
N ASN A 205 7.04 -29.29 9.01
CA ASN A 205 8.13 -30.21 8.66
C ASN A 205 7.68 -31.68 8.56
N ALA A 206 6.60 -32.07 9.23
CA ALA A 206 6.06 -33.43 9.16
C ALA A 206 5.40 -33.80 7.82
N ARG A 207 5.12 -32.84 6.95
CA ARG A 207 4.49 -33.03 5.63
C ARG A 207 5.45 -32.98 4.45
N ASN A 208 6.72 -32.62 4.69
CA ASN A 208 7.76 -32.49 3.66
C ASN A 208 8.89 -33.54 3.80
N ASN A 209 8.73 -34.54 4.64
CA ASN A 209 9.49 -35.81 4.71
C ASN A 209 8.56 -36.93 4.28
#